data_5b1941c4f21805f00bbca1304b476489
#
_entry.id   5b1941c4f21805f00bbca1304b476489
#
_cell.length_a   1.000
_cell.length_b   1.000
_cell.length_c   1.000
_cell.angle_alpha   90.00
_cell.angle_beta   90.00
_cell.angle_gamma   90.00
#
_symmetry.space_group_name_H-M   'P 1'
#
loop_
_entity.id
_entity.type
_entity.pdbx_description
1 polymer ?
#
loop_
_entity_poly.entity_id
_entity_poly.type
_entity_poly.pdbx_seq_one_letter_code
_entity_poly.pdbx_strand_id
1 'polypeptide(L)'
;MKRFLLSLFLLLPFVVSAQSLRGDWSGKLSLPMGKLRIVIHLTEEAGRWSATLDSPDQGAYALRADEVHVSGDSLRMELRSLRLTYTAVRTQDDKLSGNFQQGGMSLPLDMERSIEKQDAPQAPASYTEEELSIPVSGSSVILSGSLALPKTGQAPYPTLVLITGSGPQDRDETIFGCKPFLDITRRLTEAGFAVFRYDDRGVGKSTGVFLASSITDFVHDAEAVVAALRANKSVQAQRIFLVGHSEGGYIAAKVAGQDRSIAGVVSLAGPAFAMDRILLDQMDALNILAGKSESERATLSKANREIYRLMQDKRLSLDEVKARAAKVMDPLLPVFSPDKSTHEVIRTQIMSQLTPYLRQLLSLDIAGTWRAVKCPVIGLFGEMDKQVLPSNAAELLRLQPKAQVQVFPKLNHLFLPSSTGSPMEYPTLKGHFSADALDFLVRSLTALK
;
A
#
# COMPACT_ATOMS: atom_id res chain seq x y z
N MET A 1 70.89 -23.94 -42.06
CA MET A 1 69.98 -22.75 -41.87
C MET A 1 68.78 -23.16 -41.12
N LYS A 2 68.77 -22.98 -39.82
CA LYS A 2 67.60 -23.30 -38.93
C LYS A 2 66.81 -21.99 -38.75
N ARG A 3 65.54 -22.01 -39.18
CA ARG A 3 64.58 -20.91 -38.98
C ARG A 3 63.91 -21.06 -37.59
N PHE A 4 64.15 -20.11 -36.71
CA PHE A 4 63.44 -19.94 -35.45
C PHE A 4 62.10 -19.24 -35.74
N LEU A 5 60.98 -19.89 -35.44
CA LEU A 5 59.67 -19.27 -35.39
C LEU A 5 59.49 -18.70 -33.98
N LEU A 6 59.39 -17.39 -33.89
CA LEU A 6 59.09 -16.64 -32.67
C LEU A 6 57.55 -16.62 -32.52
N SER A 7 57.01 -17.42 -31.62
CA SER A 7 55.58 -17.39 -31.28
C SER A 7 55.28 -16.21 -30.36
N LEU A 8 54.60 -15.20 -30.90
CA LEU A 8 54.14 -14.04 -30.15
C LEU A 8 52.86 -14.43 -29.39
N PHE A 9 52.92 -14.66 -28.07
CA PHE A 9 51.76 -14.81 -27.18
C PHE A 9 51.11 -13.45 -26.98
N LEU A 10 49.99 -13.19 -27.64
CA LEU A 10 49.09 -12.08 -27.34
C LEU A 10 48.37 -12.36 -26.01
N LEU A 11 48.81 -11.74 -24.94
CA LEU A 11 48.06 -11.63 -23.69
C LEU A 11 46.86 -10.71 -23.96
N LEU A 12 45.72 -11.29 -24.24
CA LEU A 12 44.44 -10.58 -24.16
C LEU A 12 44.19 -10.27 -22.69
N PRO A 13 43.97 -9.01 -22.31
CA PRO A 13 43.53 -8.72 -20.96
C PRO A 13 42.15 -9.32 -20.79
N PHE A 14 41.98 -10.28 -19.86
CA PHE A 14 40.67 -10.65 -19.33
C PHE A 14 40.13 -9.42 -18.63
N VAL A 15 39.27 -8.70 -19.30
CA VAL A 15 38.39 -7.72 -18.65
C VAL A 15 37.42 -8.54 -17.82
N VAL A 16 37.76 -8.75 -16.56
CA VAL A 16 36.77 -9.23 -15.58
C VAL A 16 35.75 -8.09 -15.43
N SER A 17 34.63 -8.20 -16.15
CA SER A 17 33.51 -7.31 -15.97
C SER A 17 33.01 -7.57 -14.56
N ALA A 18 33.35 -6.70 -13.61
CA ALA A 18 32.72 -6.74 -12.29
C ALA A 18 31.20 -6.61 -12.50
N GLN A 19 30.44 -7.60 -12.06
CA GLN A 19 28.99 -7.50 -12.16
C GLN A 19 28.52 -6.26 -11.42
N SER A 20 27.69 -5.46 -12.09
CA SER A 20 27.11 -4.25 -11.52
C SER A 20 26.24 -4.59 -10.30
N LEU A 21 26.20 -3.69 -9.30
CA LEU A 21 25.25 -3.78 -8.18
C LEU A 21 23.78 -3.61 -8.63
N ARG A 22 23.54 -3.25 -9.88
CA ARG A 22 22.20 -3.12 -10.46
C ARG A 22 21.41 -4.43 -10.32
N GLY A 23 20.14 -4.32 -9.95
CA GLY A 23 19.19 -5.43 -9.82
C GLY A 23 18.50 -5.41 -8.46
N ASP A 24 17.77 -6.48 -8.19
CA ASP A 24 16.96 -6.61 -7.00
C ASP A 24 17.69 -7.40 -5.91
N TRP A 25 17.64 -6.89 -4.70
CA TRP A 25 18.32 -7.46 -3.54
C TRP A 25 17.29 -7.69 -2.42
N SER A 26 17.23 -8.89 -1.86
CA SER A 26 16.29 -9.25 -0.80
C SER A 26 17.00 -9.78 0.43
N GLY A 27 16.59 -9.30 1.60
CA GLY A 27 17.10 -9.73 2.90
C GLY A 27 16.01 -9.78 3.96
N LYS A 28 16.33 -10.36 5.12
CA LYS A 28 15.40 -10.43 6.26
C LYS A 28 16.01 -9.73 7.46
N LEU A 29 15.41 -8.60 7.84
CA LEU A 29 15.75 -7.87 9.05
C LEU A 29 15.19 -8.63 10.27
N SER A 30 16.04 -8.99 11.22
CA SER A 30 15.61 -9.68 12.43
C SER A 30 15.19 -8.67 13.51
N LEU A 31 13.92 -8.71 13.89
CA LEU A 31 13.32 -7.87 14.92
C LEU A 31 12.89 -8.75 16.12
N PRO A 32 12.75 -8.19 17.33
CA PRO A 32 12.30 -8.94 18.49
C PRO A 32 10.95 -9.65 18.31
N MET A 33 10.06 -9.12 17.49
CA MET A 33 8.72 -9.66 17.21
C MET A 33 8.64 -10.45 15.91
N GLY A 34 9.76 -10.77 15.25
CA GLY A 34 9.76 -11.53 14.01
C GLY A 34 10.80 -11.05 13.00
N LYS A 35 10.70 -11.56 11.78
CA LYS A 35 11.57 -11.16 10.68
C LYS A 35 10.79 -10.30 9.70
N LEU A 36 11.40 -9.22 9.25
CA LEU A 36 10.86 -8.30 8.26
C LEU A 36 11.62 -8.45 6.95
N ARG A 37 10.95 -8.78 5.87
CA ARG A 37 11.55 -8.84 4.55
C ARG A 37 11.74 -7.43 4.00
N ILE A 38 12.95 -7.15 3.52
CA ILE A 38 13.30 -5.92 2.83
C ILE A 38 13.78 -6.29 1.43
N VAL A 39 13.30 -5.57 0.43
CA VAL A 39 13.77 -5.68 -0.96
C VAL A 39 14.27 -4.31 -1.40
N ILE A 40 15.41 -4.28 -2.08
CA ILE A 40 15.98 -3.06 -2.66
C ILE A 40 16.11 -3.28 -4.16
N HIS A 41 15.51 -2.39 -4.94
CA HIS A 41 15.61 -2.35 -6.39
C HIS A 41 16.63 -1.27 -6.79
N LEU A 42 17.80 -1.69 -7.26
CA LEU A 42 18.88 -0.78 -7.68
C LEU A 42 18.89 -0.64 -9.19
N THR A 43 18.79 0.58 -9.66
CA THR A 43 18.85 0.91 -11.08
C THR A 43 19.97 1.94 -11.36
N GLU A 44 20.55 1.84 -12.54
CA GLU A 44 21.56 2.78 -13.02
C GLU A 44 21.16 3.26 -14.41
N GLU A 45 21.02 4.58 -14.58
CA GLU A 45 20.70 5.22 -15.85
C GLU A 45 21.68 6.38 -16.08
N ALA A 46 22.40 6.34 -17.20
CA ALA A 46 23.40 7.36 -17.59
C ALA A 46 24.42 7.69 -16.46
N GLY A 47 24.86 6.66 -15.72
CA GLY A 47 25.83 6.80 -14.62
C GLY A 47 25.24 7.36 -13.32
N ARG A 48 23.91 7.51 -13.23
CA ARG A 48 23.21 7.90 -12.00
C ARG A 48 22.52 6.69 -11.40
N TRP A 49 22.77 6.48 -10.12
CA TRP A 49 22.13 5.44 -9.34
C TRP A 49 20.83 5.94 -8.72
N SER A 50 19.83 5.09 -8.74
CA SER A 50 18.57 5.27 -8.00
C SER A 50 18.14 3.95 -7.38
N ALA A 51 17.35 4.02 -6.33
CA ALA A 51 16.81 2.85 -5.67
C ALA A 51 15.39 3.08 -5.18
N THR A 52 14.63 1.99 -5.12
CA THR A 52 13.42 1.90 -4.31
C THR A 52 13.57 0.78 -3.28
N LEU A 53 12.89 0.93 -2.16
CA LEU A 53 12.84 -0.05 -1.08
C LEU A 53 11.41 -0.53 -0.91
N ASP A 54 11.26 -1.86 -0.85
CA ASP A 54 10.01 -2.50 -0.46
C ASP A 54 10.15 -3.11 0.94
N SER A 55 9.09 -3.00 1.72
CA SER A 55 8.86 -3.76 2.94
C SER A 55 7.55 -4.53 2.81
N PRO A 56 7.57 -5.68 2.11
CA PRO A 56 6.35 -6.43 1.80
C PRO A 56 5.54 -6.82 3.03
N ASP A 57 6.21 -7.18 4.13
CA ASP A 57 5.56 -7.57 5.37
C ASP A 57 4.83 -6.41 6.08
N GLN A 58 5.08 -5.17 5.62
CA GLN A 58 4.42 -3.95 6.09
C GLN A 58 3.50 -3.36 5.01
N GLY A 59 3.35 -4.01 3.86
CA GLY A 59 2.57 -3.51 2.74
C GLY A 59 3.13 -2.21 2.12
N ALA A 60 4.41 -1.93 2.30
CA ALA A 60 5.07 -0.75 1.78
C ALA A 60 5.92 -1.11 0.56
N TYR A 61 5.66 -0.44 -0.56
CA TYR A 61 6.31 -0.73 -1.84
C TYR A 61 6.80 0.53 -2.52
N ALA A 62 7.81 0.35 -3.36
CA ALA A 62 8.39 1.39 -4.22
C ALA A 62 8.79 2.68 -3.46
N LEU A 63 9.15 2.57 -2.18
CA LEU A 63 9.64 3.69 -1.37
C LEU A 63 10.94 4.22 -1.95
N ARG A 64 10.90 5.40 -2.54
CA ARG A 64 12.02 5.97 -3.27
C ARG A 64 13.13 6.45 -2.32
N ALA A 65 14.37 6.06 -2.62
CA ALA A 65 15.54 6.59 -1.93
C ALA A 65 15.80 8.06 -2.34
N ASP A 66 16.08 8.92 -1.35
CA ASP A 66 16.46 10.32 -1.59
C ASP A 66 17.87 10.44 -2.15
N GLU A 67 18.77 9.55 -1.70
CA GLU A 67 20.18 9.47 -2.15
C GLU A 67 20.62 8.02 -2.30
N VAL A 68 21.38 7.77 -3.37
CA VAL A 68 22.01 6.47 -3.62
C VAL A 68 23.46 6.71 -4.08
N HIS A 69 24.40 6.18 -3.33
CA HIS A 69 25.83 6.22 -3.66
C HIS A 69 26.35 4.80 -3.84
N VAL A 70 26.90 4.54 -5.01
CA VAL A 70 27.60 3.29 -5.32
C VAL A 70 29.05 3.63 -5.66
N SER A 71 29.99 2.98 -5.00
CA SER A 71 31.43 3.13 -5.26
C SER A 71 32.10 1.76 -5.18
N GLY A 72 32.48 1.22 -6.32
CA GLY A 72 32.99 -0.16 -6.42
C GLY A 72 31.95 -1.15 -5.89
N ASP A 73 32.28 -1.90 -4.85
CA ASP A 73 31.41 -2.88 -4.21
C ASP A 73 30.56 -2.30 -3.06
N SER A 74 30.71 -1.00 -2.77
CA SER A 74 30.01 -0.36 -1.67
C SER A 74 28.73 0.32 -2.12
N LEU A 75 27.67 0.12 -1.35
CA LEU A 75 26.36 0.76 -1.49
C LEU A 75 26.05 1.57 -0.24
N ARG A 76 25.54 2.80 -0.42
CA ARG A 76 24.86 3.58 0.61
C ARG A 76 23.60 4.16 0.01
N MET A 77 22.48 3.99 0.70
CA MET A 77 21.21 4.62 0.34
C MET A 77 20.55 5.25 1.56
N GLU A 78 19.81 6.33 1.32
CA GLU A 78 19.09 7.07 2.35
C GLU A 78 17.63 7.29 1.95
N LEU A 79 16.71 7.03 2.90
CA LEU A 79 15.31 7.42 2.86
C LEU A 79 15.05 8.37 4.05
N ARG A 80 15.18 9.68 3.80
CA ARG A 80 15.13 10.72 4.86
C ARG A 80 13.78 10.76 5.57
N SER A 81 12.70 10.55 4.83
CA SER A 81 11.34 10.49 5.37
C SER A 81 11.17 9.39 6.43
N LEU A 82 11.88 8.27 6.26
CA LEU A 82 11.91 7.14 7.20
C LEU A 82 13.02 7.22 8.23
N ARG A 83 13.88 8.24 8.16
CA ARG A 83 15.15 8.30 8.94
C ARG A 83 15.94 6.99 8.78
N LEU A 84 15.98 6.48 7.55
CA LEU A 84 16.58 5.20 7.21
C LEU A 84 17.84 5.41 6.40
N THR A 85 18.89 4.69 6.78
CA THR A 85 20.12 4.54 6.01
C THR A 85 20.45 3.05 5.90
N TYR A 86 20.73 2.58 4.71
CA TYR A 86 21.30 1.25 4.48
C TYR A 86 22.69 1.40 3.88
N THR A 87 23.66 0.73 4.49
CA THR A 87 25.05 0.65 3.99
C THR A 87 25.42 -0.79 3.84
N ALA A 88 26.01 -1.16 2.70
CA ALA A 88 26.41 -2.53 2.45
C ALA A 88 27.67 -2.59 1.57
N VAL A 89 28.35 -3.74 1.64
CA VAL A 89 29.44 -4.09 0.75
C VAL A 89 29.12 -5.42 0.08
N ARG A 90 29.32 -5.50 -1.22
CA ARG A 90 29.20 -6.74 -1.96
C ARG A 90 30.34 -7.69 -1.57
N THR A 91 29.99 -8.85 -1.05
CA THR A 91 30.92 -9.89 -0.62
C THR A 91 31.05 -11.01 -1.63
N GLN A 92 30.02 -11.22 -2.45
CA GLN A 92 29.95 -12.16 -3.56
C GLN A 92 29.08 -11.54 -4.67
N ASP A 93 29.07 -12.10 -5.87
CA ASP A 93 28.30 -11.57 -7.00
C ASP A 93 26.79 -11.44 -6.70
N ASP A 94 26.28 -12.29 -5.80
CA ASP A 94 24.89 -12.38 -5.41
C ASP A 94 24.64 -12.02 -3.95
N LYS A 95 25.65 -11.48 -3.19
CA LYS A 95 25.51 -11.18 -1.76
C LYS A 95 26.02 -9.80 -1.37
N LEU A 96 25.18 -9.11 -0.61
CA LEU A 96 25.54 -7.88 0.12
C LEU A 96 25.58 -8.19 1.61
N SER A 97 26.64 -7.76 2.29
CA SER A 97 26.66 -7.71 3.76
C SER A 97 26.50 -6.26 4.19
N GLY A 98 25.49 -5.99 5.01
CA GLY A 98 25.10 -4.61 5.28
C GLY A 98 24.53 -4.36 6.66
N ASN A 99 24.29 -3.07 6.89
CA ASN A 99 23.73 -2.56 8.13
C ASN A 99 22.56 -1.61 7.83
N PHE A 100 21.43 -1.91 8.44
CA PHE A 100 20.18 -1.16 8.31
C PHE A 100 19.99 -0.30 9.56
N GLN A 101 19.94 1.02 9.36
CA GLN A 101 19.79 1.99 10.43
C GLN A 101 18.47 2.73 10.26
N GLN A 102 17.62 2.71 11.27
CA GLN A 102 16.35 3.43 11.25
C GLN A 102 15.96 3.89 12.66
N GLY A 103 15.62 5.18 12.79
CA GLY A 103 15.08 5.73 14.05
C GLY A 103 15.99 5.55 15.26
N GLY A 104 17.32 5.49 15.09
CA GLY A 104 18.31 5.26 16.14
C GLY A 104 18.65 3.78 16.39
N MET A 105 17.93 2.84 15.78
CA MET A 105 18.29 1.42 15.77
C MET A 105 19.28 1.13 14.64
N SER A 106 20.19 0.18 14.88
CA SER A 106 21.15 -0.31 13.89
C SER A 106 21.15 -1.84 13.94
N LEU A 107 20.80 -2.46 12.82
CA LEU A 107 20.61 -3.91 12.72
C LEU A 107 21.35 -4.44 11.49
N PRO A 108 22.01 -5.60 11.58
CA PRO A 108 22.60 -6.25 10.43
C PRO A 108 21.49 -6.66 9.45
N LEU A 109 21.73 -6.40 8.17
CA LEU A 109 20.87 -6.81 7.07
C LEU A 109 21.72 -7.26 5.90
N ASP A 110 21.97 -8.55 5.82
CA ASP A 110 22.57 -9.16 4.65
C ASP A 110 21.48 -9.43 3.61
N MET A 111 21.83 -9.20 2.33
CA MET A 111 20.90 -9.38 1.22
C MET A 111 21.50 -10.32 0.18
N GLU A 112 20.65 -11.09 -0.44
CA GLU A 112 20.96 -11.90 -1.61
C GLU A 112 20.31 -11.28 -2.85
N ARG A 113 20.96 -11.43 -4.00
CA ARG A 113 20.38 -11.02 -5.27
C ARG A 113 19.07 -11.77 -5.49
N SER A 114 17.99 -11.04 -5.55
CA SER A 114 16.69 -11.61 -5.83
C SER A 114 16.61 -11.95 -7.31
N ILE A 115 16.54 -13.23 -7.62
CA ILE A 115 16.11 -13.67 -8.94
C ILE A 115 14.58 -13.72 -8.84
N GLU A 116 13.92 -12.55 -8.93
CA GLU A 116 12.50 -12.60 -9.19
C GLU A 116 12.31 -13.36 -10.50
N LYS A 117 11.64 -14.51 -10.41
CA LYS A 117 11.07 -15.13 -11.61
C LYS A 117 10.16 -14.05 -12.21
N GLN A 118 10.59 -13.46 -13.33
CA GLN A 118 9.67 -12.68 -14.14
C GLN A 118 8.43 -13.53 -14.29
N ASP A 119 7.30 -13.01 -13.86
CA ASP A 119 6.01 -13.67 -14.10
C ASP A 119 5.98 -14.06 -15.57
N ALA A 120 5.53 -15.29 -15.84
CA ALA A 120 5.40 -15.79 -17.21
C ALA A 120 4.73 -14.72 -18.08
N PRO A 121 5.10 -14.56 -19.36
CA PRO A 121 4.56 -13.53 -20.22
C PRO A 121 3.04 -13.56 -20.11
N GLN A 122 2.47 -12.54 -19.47
CA GLN A 122 1.04 -12.45 -19.31
C GLN A 122 0.42 -12.29 -20.70
N ALA A 123 -0.73 -12.92 -20.92
CA ALA A 123 -1.48 -12.76 -22.16
C ALA A 123 -1.57 -11.28 -22.51
N PRO A 124 -1.46 -10.89 -23.80
CA PRO A 124 -1.51 -9.49 -24.22
C PRO A 124 -2.74 -8.83 -23.61
N ALA A 125 -2.56 -7.69 -22.93
CA ALA A 125 -3.64 -6.97 -22.29
C ALA A 125 -4.77 -6.69 -23.28
N SER A 126 -6.01 -6.84 -22.83
CA SER A 126 -7.22 -6.51 -23.60
C SER A 126 -7.41 -4.99 -23.81
N TYR A 127 -6.45 -4.19 -23.33
CA TYR A 127 -6.47 -2.71 -23.33
C TYR A 127 -5.13 -2.13 -23.79
N THR A 128 -5.11 -0.84 -24.07
CA THR A 128 -3.91 -0.02 -24.24
C THR A 128 -3.74 0.87 -23.01
N GLU A 129 -2.52 1.28 -22.70
CA GLU A 129 -2.24 2.20 -21.59
C GLU A 129 -1.68 3.54 -22.08
N GLU A 130 -2.13 4.60 -21.45
CA GLU A 130 -1.62 5.96 -21.60
C GLU A 130 -1.09 6.41 -20.23
N GLU A 131 0.21 6.76 -20.17
CA GLU A 131 0.81 7.30 -18.94
C GLU A 131 0.43 8.77 -18.79
N LEU A 132 -0.06 9.14 -17.61
CA LEU A 132 -0.41 10.52 -17.27
C LEU A 132 0.42 11.00 -16.08
N SER A 133 0.83 12.27 -16.16
CA SER A 133 1.46 13.02 -15.07
C SER A 133 0.51 14.15 -14.66
N ILE A 134 0.00 14.07 -13.43
CA ILE A 134 -1.07 14.94 -12.95
C ILE A 134 -0.54 15.84 -11.83
N PRO A 135 -0.39 17.15 -12.06
CA PRO A 135 -0.02 18.08 -10.99
C PRO A 135 -1.17 18.27 -10.02
N VAL A 136 -0.85 18.20 -8.72
CA VAL A 136 -1.82 18.47 -7.65
C VAL A 136 -1.84 19.96 -7.33
N SER A 137 -2.99 20.58 -7.53
CA SER A 137 -3.15 22.04 -7.34
C SER A 137 -2.77 22.46 -5.91
N GLY A 138 -2.05 23.56 -5.78
CA GLY A 138 -1.62 24.10 -4.48
C GLY A 138 -0.46 23.33 -3.83
N SER A 139 0.16 22.39 -4.54
CA SER A 139 1.30 21.62 -4.06
C SER A 139 2.36 21.44 -5.15
N SER A 140 3.55 20.95 -4.77
CA SER A 140 4.60 20.54 -5.71
C SER A 140 4.48 19.08 -6.15
N VAL A 141 3.42 18.38 -5.74
CA VAL A 141 3.21 16.97 -6.03
C VAL A 141 2.75 16.80 -7.48
N ILE A 142 3.36 15.84 -8.16
CA ILE A 142 2.95 15.34 -9.48
C ILE A 142 2.67 13.85 -9.30
N LEU A 143 1.42 13.45 -9.54
CA LEU A 143 1.02 12.05 -9.51
C LEU A 143 1.28 11.42 -10.87
N SER A 144 1.81 10.21 -10.87
CA SER A 144 1.99 9.39 -12.06
C SER A 144 0.99 8.25 -12.06
N GLY A 145 0.32 8.04 -13.19
CA GLY A 145 -0.66 6.97 -13.33
C GLY A 145 -0.82 6.50 -14.75
N SER A 146 -1.53 5.38 -14.91
CA SER A 146 -1.84 4.75 -16.19
C SER A 146 -3.34 4.76 -16.43
N LEU A 147 -3.76 5.30 -17.57
CA LEU A 147 -5.12 5.22 -18.09
C LEU A 147 -5.21 4.03 -19.06
N ALA A 148 -5.83 2.96 -18.61
CA ALA A 148 -6.12 1.79 -19.42
C ALA A 148 -7.38 2.05 -20.25
N LEU A 149 -7.26 1.93 -21.58
CA LEU A 149 -8.34 2.17 -22.54
C LEU A 149 -8.74 0.84 -23.20
N PRO A 150 -10.04 0.52 -23.27
CA PRO A 150 -10.52 -0.67 -23.97
C PRO A 150 -10.03 -0.71 -25.43
N LYS A 151 -9.63 -1.88 -25.91
CA LYS A 151 -9.33 -2.09 -27.35
C LYS A 151 -10.57 -2.17 -28.22
N THR A 152 -11.73 -2.34 -27.62
CA THR A 152 -13.03 -2.43 -28.29
C THR A 152 -13.93 -1.27 -27.89
N GLY A 153 -14.84 -0.86 -28.76
CA GLY A 153 -15.69 0.31 -28.55
C GLY A 153 -15.05 1.60 -29.08
N GLN A 154 -15.62 2.71 -28.71
CA GLN A 154 -15.17 4.05 -29.15
C GLN A 154 -15.14 5.01 -27.96
N ALA A 155 -14.07 5.81 -27.90
CA ALA A 155 -13.98 6.91 -26.94
C ALA A 155 -15.04 8.00 -27.23
N PRO A 156 -15.49 8.77 -26.22
CA PRO A 156 -15.03 8.70 -24.82
C PRO A 156 -15.66 7.54 -24.03
N TYR A 157 -14.91 6.96 -23.10
CA TYR A 157 -15.34 5.83 -22.27
C TYR A 157 -15.81 6.28 -20.88
N PRO A 158 -16.84 5.63 -20.28
CA PRO A 158 -17.08 5.72 -18.85
C PRO A 158 -15.82 5.24 -18.12
N THR A 159 -15.37 5.97 -17.10
CA THR A 159 -14.03 5.79 -16.54
C THR A 159 -14.10 5.56 -15.04
N LEU A 160 -13.31 4.60 -14.55
CA LEU A 160 -13.11 4.36 -13.13
C LEU A 160 -11.76 4.91 -12.69
N VAL A 161 -11.73 5.51 -11.50
CA VAL A 161 -10.50 5.91 -10.80
C VAL A 161 -10.33 4.96 -9.62
N LEU A 162 -9.23 4.21 -9.58
CA LEU A 162 -8.91 3.32 -8.48
C LEU A 162 -8.08 4.08 -7.44
N ILE A 163 -8.50 4.03 -6.18
CA ILE A 163 -7.91 4.73 -5.04
C ILE A 163 -7.48 3.68 -4.02
N THR A 164 -6.19 3.64 -3.73
CA THR A 164 -5.53 2.66 -2.86
C THR A 164 -5.97 2.76 -1.41
N GLY A 165 -5.70 1.70 -0.64
CA GLY A 165 -5.88 1.67 0.80
C GLY A 165 -4.80 2.42 1.57
N SER A 166 -4.76 2.24 2.90
CA SER A 166 -3.79 2.88 3.78
C SER A 166 -2.37 2.36 3.54
N GLY A 167 -1.39 3.24 3.69
CA GLY A 167 0.03 2.97 3.43
C GLY A 167 0.45 3.38 2.02
N PRO A 168 1.77 3.51 1.78
CA PRO A 168 2.29 3.90 0.48
C PRO A 168 2.14 2.76 -0.52
N GLN A 169 1.30 2.95 -1.54
CA GLN A 169 0.95 1.92 -2.53
C GLN A 169 1.32 2.35 -3.95
N ASP A 170 1.76 1.38 -4.75
CA ASP A 170 1.86 1.57 -6.18
C ASP A 170 0.47 1.53 -6.83
N ARG A 171 0.39 1.91 -8.10
CA ARG A 171 -0.86 1.97 -8.89
C ARG A 171 -1.61 0.64 -9.00
N ASP A 172 -0.94 -0.49 -8.81
CA ASP A 172 -1.52 -1.83 -8.86
C ASP A 172 -1.99 -2.33 -7.49
N GLU A 173 -1.71 -1.53 -6.42
CA GLU A 173 -1.92 -1.92 -5.02
C GLU A 173 -1.22 -3.26 -4.75
N THR A 174 0.08 -3.33 -5.10
CA THR A 174 0.87 -4.56 -5.01
C THR A 174 1.11 -4.95 -3.56
N ILE A 175 0.53 -6.06 -3.13
CA ILE A 175 0.67 -6.61 -1.78
C ILE A 175 1.13 -8.07 -1.88
N PHE A 176 2.35 -8.37 -1.45
CA PHE A 176 2.98 -9.70 -1.54
C PHE A 176 2.90 -10.33 -2.93
N GLY A 177 3.04 -9.52 -3.99
CA GLY A 177 2.98 -9.95 -5.38
C GLY A 177 1.58 -10.07 -5.96
N CYS A 178 0.52 -9.97 -5.16
CA CYS A 178 -0.84 -9.82 -5.65
C CYS A 178 -1.07 -8.38 -6.11
N LYS A 179 -1.78 -8.20 -7.24
CA LYS A 179 -2.03 -6.90 -7.86
C LYS A 179 -3.53 -6.71 -8.11
N PRO A 180 -4.32 -6.49 -7.05
CA PRO A 180 -5.79 -6.42 -7.15
C PRO A 180 -6.26 -5.37 -8.15
N PHE A 181 -5.64 -4.20 -8.20
CA PHE A 181 -6.05 -3.15 -9.12
C PHE A 181 -5.75 -3.48 -10.59
N LEU A 182 -4.71 -4.27 -10.86
CA LEU A 182 -4.44 -4.76 -12.21
C LEU A 182 -5.50 -5.77 -12.65
N ASP A 183 -5.95 -6.66 -11.76
CA ASP A 183 -7.02 -7.63 -12.06
C ASP A 183 -8.35 -6.92 -12.32
N ILE A 184 -8.70 -5.94 -11.49
CA ILE A 184 -9.88 -5.06 -11.68
C ILE A 184 -9.80 -4.35 -13.03
N THR A 185 -8.62 -3.80 -13.38
CA THR A 185 -8.41 -3.09 -14.64
C THR A 185 -8.67 -3.98 -15.84
N ARG A 186 -8.11 -5.19 -15.86
CA ARG A 186 -8.31 -6.17 -16.95
C ARG A 186 -9.79 -6.45 -17.15
N ARG A 187 -10.49 -6.78 -16.07
CA ARG A 187 -11.89 -7.18 -16.13
C ARG A 187 -12.82 -6.03 -16.54
N LEU A 188 -12.55 -4.81 -16.07
CA LEU A 188 -13.38 -3.64 -16.39
C LEU A 188 -13.13 -3.09 -17.79
N THR A 189 -11.91 -3.17 -18.30
CA THR A 189 -11.62 -2.77 -19.69
C THR A 189 -12.27 -3.72 -20.70
N GLU A 190 -12.34 -5.01 -20.40
CA GLU A 190 -13.13 -5.98 -21.18
C GLU A 190 -14.63 -5.65 -21.19
N ALA A 191 -15.14 -5.06 -20.11
CA ALA A 191 -16.52 -4.62 -20.00
C ALA A 191 -16.78 -3.21 -20.62
N GLY A 192 -15.76 -2.62 -21.25
CA GLY A 192 -15.86 -1.34 -21.99
C GLY A 192 -15.79 -0.10 -21.10
N PHE A 193 -15.12 -0.18 -19.96
CA PHE A 193 -14.76 0.97 -19.12
C PHE A 193 -13.29 1.32 -19.32
N ALA A 194 -12.95 2.60 -19.31
CA ALA A 194 -11.57 3.02 -19.05
C ALA A 194 -11.27 2.94 -17.55
N VAL A 195 -10.01 2.66 -17.20
CA VAL A 195 -9.60 2.54 -15.79
C VAL A 195 -8.32 3.33 -15.57
N PHE A 196 -8.34 4.25 -14.63
CA PHE A 196 -7.17 5.01 -14.21
C PHE A 196 -6.67 4.52 -12.86
N ARG A 197 -5.37 4.23 -12.79
CA ARG A 197 -4.63 3.83 -11.57
C ARG A 197 -3.43 4.74 -11.42
N TYR A 198 -3.10 5.14 -10.23
CA TYR A 198 -1.96 6.01 -9.98
C TYR A 198 -1.15 5.57 -8.76
N ASP A 199 0.15 5.85 -8.82
CA ASP A 199 1.04 5.67 -7.68
C ASP A 199 0.73 6.74 -6.64
N ASP A 200 0.64 6.38 -5.37
CA ASP A 200 0.47 7.35 -4.29
C ASP A 200 1.63 8.37 -4.29
N ARG A 201 1.39 9.54 -3.72
CA ARG A 201 2.45 10.54 -3.57
C ARG A 201 3.67 9.96 -2.86
N GLY A 202 4.86 10.15 -3.44
CA GLY A 202 6.13 9.62 -2.92
C GLY A 202 6.36 8.14 -3.19
N VAL A 203 5.52 7.50 -4.00
CA VAL A 203 5.65 6.11 -4.42
C VAL A 203 5.87 6.04 -5.95
N GLY A 204 6.60 5.05 -6.40
CA GLY A 204 6.84 4.79 -7.82
C GLY A 204 7.36 6.03 -8.55
N LYS A 205 6.61 6.52 -9.54
CA LYS A 205 6.95 7.73 -10.31
C LYS A 205 6.29 9.00 -9.78
N SER A 206 5.40 8.92 -8.79
CA SER A 206 4.77 10.07 -8.15
C SER A 206 5.76 10.80 -7.25
N THR A 207 5.73 12.13 -7.28
CA THR A 207 6.56 12.97 -6.40
C THR A 207 5.87 13.20 -5.05
N GLY A 208 6.57 13.83 -4.11
CA GLY A 208 6.06 14.11 -2.77
C GLY A 208 6.60 13.17 -1.71
N VAL A 209 5.99 13.20 -0.52
CA VAL A 209 6.41 12.36 0.64
C VAL A 209 5.16 11.81 1.31
N PHE A 210 4.90 10.52 1.14
CA PHE A 210 3.71 9.87 1.70
C PHE A 210 3.59 10.04 3.21
N LEU A 211 4.64 9.75 3.96
CA LEU A 211 4.65 9.76 5.43
C LEU A 211 4.50 11.17 6.06
N ALA A 212 4.71 12.22 5.27
CA ALA A 212 4.48 13.59 5.70
C ALA A 212 3.07 14.09 5.32
N SER A 213 2.28 13.25 4.64
CA SER A 213 0.99 13.62 4.09
C SER A 213 -0.15 13.29 5.03
N SER A 214 -1.25 13.98 4.84
CA SER A 214 -2.49 13.81 5.58
C SER A 214 -3.55 13.13 4.72
N ILE A 215 -4.62 12.63 5.34
CA ILE A 215 -5.77 12.10 4.61
C ILE A 215 -6.41 13.18 3.71
N THR A 216 -6.37 14.44 4.12
CA THR A 216 -6.80 15.57 3.30
C THR A 216 -5.97 15.72 2.02
N ASP A 217 -4.66 15.48 2.12
CA ASP A 217 -3.79 15.49 0.94
C ASP A 217 -4.16 14.38 -0.05
N PHE A 218 -4.51 13.17 0.43
CA PHE A 218 -4.94 12.08 -0.44
C PHE A 218 -6.32 12.34 -1.08
N VAL A 219 -7.20 13.06 -0.38
CA VAL A 219 -8.45 13.57 -0.98
C VAL A 219 -8.16 14.55 -2.11
N HIS A 220 -7.25 15.51 -1.91
CA HIS A 220 -6.84 16.47 -2.95
C HIS A 220 -6.15 15.77 -4.14
N ASP A 221 -5.40 14.68 -3.90
CA ASP A 221 -4.83 13.88 -4.97
C ASP A 221 -5.94 13.26 -5.85
N ALA A 222 -6.92 12.64 -5.24
CA ALA A 222 -8.05 12.06 -5.96
C ALA A 222 -8.88 13.13 -6.71
N GLU A 223 -9.06 14.31 -6.12
CA GLU A 223 -9.72 15.45 -6.78
C GLU A 223 -8.92 15.94 -8.00
N ALA A 224 -7.58 16.04 -7.89
CA ALA A 224 -6.72 16.41 -9.00
C ALA A 224 -6.78 15.37 -10.14
N VAL A 225 -6.81 14.08 -9.81
CA VAL A 225 -6.99 13.00 -10.77
C VAL A 225 -8.33 13.13 -11.50
N VAL A 226 -9.42 13.33 -10.79
CA VAL A 226 -10.75 13.53 -11.39
C VAL A 226 -10.77 14.73 -12.32
N ALA A 227 -10.18 15.86 -11.92
CA ALA A 227 -10.11 17.06 -12.72
C ALA A 227 -9.32 16.86 -14.03
N ALA A 228 -8.17 16.17 -13.96
CA ALA A 228 -7.34 15.86 -15.12
C ALA A 228 -8.06 14.92 -16.10
N LEU A 229 -8.72 13.88 -15.56
CA LEU A 229 -9.46 12.93 -16.40
C LEU A 229 -10.66 13.56 -17.10
N ARG A 230 -11.34 14.52 -16.49
CA ARG A 230 -12.42 15.28 -17.16
C ARG A 230 -11.97 16.05 -18.40
N ALA A 231 -10.71 16.46 -18.43
CA ALA A 231 -10.12 17.14 -19.58
C ALA A 231 -9.56 16.16 -20.63
N ASN A 232 -9.48 14.86 -20.33
CA ASN A 232 -8.98 13.86 -21.27
C ASN A 232 -10.04 13.47 -22.30
N LYS A 233 -9.68 13.49 -23.59
CA LYS A 233 -10.60 13.22 -24.71
C LYS A 233 -11.12 11.79 -24.75
N SER A 234 -10.39 10.84 -24.15
CA SER A 234 -10.78 9.44 -24.08
C SER A 234 -11.77 9.15 -22.94
N VAL A 235 -11.99 10.12 -22.04
CA VAL A 235 -12.82 9.98 -20.83
C VAL A 235 -14.16 10.67 -21.01
N GLN A 236 -15.22 9.98 -20.67
CA GLN A 236 -16.56 10.55 -20.60
C GLN A 236 -16.72 11.34 -19.29
N ALA A 237 -16.56 12.66 -19.37
CA ALA A 237 -16.42 13.56 -18.22
C ALA A 237 -17.53 13.45 -17.15
N GLN A 238 -18.77 13.15 -17.56
CA GLN A 238 -19.93 12.98 -16.67
C GLN A 238 -20.10 11.55 -16.15
N ARG A 239 -19.20 10.63 -16.53
CA ARG A 239 -19.29 9.21 -16.19
C ARG A 239 -17.99 8.73 -15.57
N ILE A 240 -17.50 9.48 -14.57
CA ILE A 240 -16.36 9.12 -13.74
C ILE A 240 -16.89 8.48 -12.46
N PHE A 241 -16.46 7.25 -12.19
CA PHE A 241 -16.74 6.47 -10.99
C PHE A 241 -15.49 6.40 -10.13
N LEU A 242 -15.64 6.48 -8.81
CA LEU A 242 -14.53 6.31 -7.88
C LEU A 242 -14.62 4.93 -7.24
N VAL A 243 -13.52 4.19 -7.27
CA VAL A 243 -13.39 2.86 -6.68
C VAL A 243 -12.30 2.94 -5.63
N GLY A 244 -12.66 2.84 -4.35
CA GLY A 244 -11.70 2.92 -3.27
C GLY A 244 -11.61 1.62 -2.49
N HIS A 245 -10.40 1.14 -2.26
CA HIS A 245 -10.13 0.00 -1.40
C HIS A 245 -9.79 0.47 0.01
N SER A 246 -10.38 -0.18 1.03
CA SER A 246 -10.08 0.13 2.43
C SER A 246 -10.23 1.64 2.71
N GLU A 247 -9.19 2.33 3.17
CA GLU A 247 -9.17 3.79 3.37
C GLU A 247 -9.55 4.55 2.08
N GLY A 248 -9.15 4.05 0.91
CA GLY A 248 -9.56 4.62 -0.38
C GLY A 248 -11.08 4.69 -0.56
N GLY A 249 -11.83 3.79 0.09
CA GLY A 249 -13.29 3.85 0.13
C GLY A 249 -13.83 5.10 0.84
N TYR A 250 -13.17 5.54 1.92
CA TYR A 250 -13.46 6.81 2.57
C TYR A 250 -13.08 7.99 1.67
N ILE A 251 -11.90 7.96 1.04
CA ILE A 251 -11.43 9.02 0.15
C ILE A 251 -12.41 9.17 -1.02
N ALA A 252 -12.81 8.09 -1.67
CA ALA A 252 -13.79 8.08 -2.75
C ALA A 252 -15.13 8.68 -2.32
N ALA A 253 -15.64 8.28 -1.15
CA ALA A 253 -16.87 8.83 -0.59
C ALA A 253 -16.74 10.32 -0.26
N LYS A 254 -15.59 10.75 0.24
CA LYS A 254 -15.32 12.16 0.56
C LYS A 254 -15.33 13.03 -0.68
N VAL A 255 -14.63 12.64 -1.74
CA VAL A 255 -14.64 13.34 -3.04
C VAL A 255 -16.06 13.38 -3.61
N ALA A 256 -16.76 12.25 -3.66
CA ALA A 256 -18.13 12.20 -4.21
C ALA A 256 -19.16 12.99 -3.37
N GLY A 257 -18.91 13.13 -2.07
CA GLY A 257 -19.73 13.98 -1.19
C GLY A 257 -19.56 15.47 -1.50
N GLN A 258 -18.41 15.88 -1.99
CA GLN A 258 -18.06 17.26 -2.36
C GLN A 258 -18.37 17.57 -3.84
N ASP A 259 -18.21 16.58 -4.72
CA ASP A 259 -18.41 16.70 -6.17
C ASP A 259 -19.64 15.92 -6.65
N ARG A 260 -20.72 16.62 -6.92
CA ARG A 260 -22.01 16.07 -7.38
C ARG A 260 -21.99 15.49 -8.80
N SER A 261 -20.93 15.72 -9.55
CA SER A 261 -20.80 15.20 -10.92
C SER A 261 -20.12 13.83 -10.97
N ILE A 262 -19.72 13.26 -9.84
CA ILE A 262 -19.26 11.86 -9.75
C ILE A 262 -20.46 10.93 -10.02
N ALA A 263 -20.25 10.01 -10.97
CA ALA A 263 -21.31 9.12 -11.46
C ALA A 263 -21.65 7.98 -10.49
N GLY A 264 -20.72 7.58 -9.64
CA GLY A 264 -20.93 6.56 -8.61
C GLY A 264 -19.67 6.29 -7.78
N VAL A 265 -19.87 5.63 -6.63
CA VAL A 265 -18.79 5.21 -5.73
C VAL A 265 -18.85 3.71 -5.53
N VAL A 266 -17.70 3.07 -5.66
CA VAL A 266 -17.51 1.66 -5.27
C VAL A 266 -16.60 1.62 -4.04
N SER A 267 -17.07 0.97 -2.99
CA SER A 267 -16.33 0.71 -1.75
C SER A 267 -15.91 -0.75 -1.71
N LEU A 268 -14.63 -1.01 -1.88
CA LEU A 268 -14.01 -2.32 -1.73
C LEU A 268 -13.49 -2.43 -0.29
N ALA A 269 -14.20 -3.15 0.57
CA ALA A 269 -13.88 -3.30 1.99
C ALA A 269 -13.61 -1.95 2.70
N GLY A 270 -14.33 -0.88 2.31
CA GLY A 270 -14.14 0.44 2.88
C GLY A 270 -14.83 0.62 4.23
N PRO A 271 -14.34 1.54 5.09
CA PRO A 271 -14.88 1.79 6.41
C PRO A 271 -16.28 2.41 6.35
N ALA A 272 -17.22 1.86 7.13
CA ALA A 272 -18.55 2.43 7.33
C ALA A 272 -18.81 2.83 8.80
N PHE A 273 -18.12 2.21 9.75
CA PHE A 273 -18.08 2.64 11.16
C PHE A 273 -17.00 3.70 11.41
N ALA A 274 -17.07 4.36 12.56
CA ALA A 274 -16.00 5.25 13.04
C ALA A 274 -14.67 4.48 13.17
N MET A 275 -13.56 5.15 12.90
CA MET A 275 -12.25 4.49 12.79
C MET A 275 -11.76 3.89 14.11
N ASP A 276 -12.08 4.49 15.25
CA ASP A 276 -11.76 3.92 16.56
C ASP A 276 -12.43 2.55 16.75
N ARG A 277 -13.68 2.40 16.34
CA ARG A 277 -14.39 1.12 16.34
C ARG A 277 -13.75 0.13 15.39
N ILE A 278 -13.46 0.53 14.15
CA ILE A 278 -12.82 -0.36 13.16
C ILE A 278 -11.49 -0.90 13.68
N LEU A 279 -10.64 -0.03 14.21
CA LEU A 279 -9.34 -0.44 14.75
C LEU A 279 -9.47 -1.34 15.98
N LEU A 280 -10.47 -1.12 16.84
CA LEU A 280 -10.74 -2.00 17.97
C LEU A 280 -11.25 -3.39 17.51
N ASP A 281 -12.18 -3.41 16.56
CA ASP A 281 -12.73 -4.64 16.00
C ASP A 281 -11.64 -5.46 15.26
N GLN A 282 -10.78 -4.79 14.50
CA GLN A 282 -9.60 -5.39 13.84
C GLN A 282 -8.65 -6.00 14.85
N MET A 283 -8.28 -5.24 15.90
CA MET A 283 -7.37 -5.73 16.95
C MET A 283 -7.97 -6.91 17.69
N ASP A 284 -9.26 -6.90 18.00
CA ASP A 284 -9.93 -8.04 18.64
C ASP A 284 -9.92 -9.27 17.74
N ALA A 285 -10.24 -9.14 16.47
CA ALA A 285 -10.19 -10.23 15.50
C ALA A 285 -8.78 -10.85 15.38
N LEU A 286 -7.73 -10.02 15.34
CA LEU A 286 -6.34 -10.48 15.30
C LEU A 286 -5.91 -11.16 16.62
N ASN A 287 -6.35 -10.64 17.76
CA ASN A 287 -6.09 -11.24 19.06
C ASN A 287 -6.78 -12.61 19.23
N ILE A 288 -7.99 -12.79 18.65
CA ILE A 288 -8.66 -14.10 18.58
C ILE A 288 -7.78 -15.08 17.80
N LEU A 289 -7.30 -14.69 16.63
CA LEU A 289 -6.42 -15.51 15.79
C LEU A 289 -5.09 -15.84 16.48
N ALA A 290 -4.59 -14.93 17.32
CA ALA A 290 -3.40 -15.13 18.15
C ALA A 290 -3.66 -16.02 19.40
N GLY A 291 -4.88 -16.53 19.59
CA GLY A 291 -5.26 -17.41 20.71
C GLY A 291 -5.34 -16.71 22.06
N LYS A 292 -5.48 -15.38 22.10
CA LYS A 292 -5.65 -14.65 23.36
C LYS A 292 -6.99 -14.94 24.00
N SER A 293 -6.98 -15.13 25.33
CA SER A 293 -8.19 -15.33 26.14
C SER A 293 -9.11 -14.11 26.08
N GLU A 294 -10.38 -14.30 26.36
CA GLU A 294 -11.37 -13.22 26.41
C GLU A 294 -10.96 -12.12 27.41
N SER A 295 -10.42 -12.49 28.56
CA SER A 295 -9.96 -11.55 29.58
C SER A 295 -8.79 -10.69 29.07
N GLU A 296 -7.79 -11.29 28.39
CA GLU A 296 -6.69 -10.54 27.77
C GLU A 296 -7.19 -9.60 26.70
N ARG A 297 -8.08 -10.06 25.82
CA ARG A 297 -8.67 -9.26 24.75
C ARG A 297 -9.46 -8.07 25.31
N ALA A 298 -10.29 -8.29 26.32
CA ALA A 298 -11.03 -7.24 27.01
C ALA A 298 -10.08 -6.18 27.61
N THR A 299 -8.99 -6.62 28.22
CA THR A 299 -7.98 -5.76 28.83
C THR A 299 -7.27 -4.90 27.75
N LEU A 300 -6.83 -5.53 26.66
CA LEU A 300 -6.20 -4.83 25.54
C LEU A 300 -7.17 -3.86 24.85
N SER A 301 -8.42 -4.26 24.65
CA SER A 301 -9.46 -3.40 24.07
C SER A 301 -9.72 -2.16 24.93
N LYS A 302 -9.77 -2.32 26.25
CA LYS A 302 -9.92 -1.20 27.18
C LYS A 302 -8.74 -0.22 27.08
N ALA A 303 -7.51 -0.73 27.04
CA ALA A 303 -6.32 0.10 26.91
C ALA A 303 -6.30 0.85 25.55
N ASN A 304 -6.55 0.16 24.45
CA ASN A 304 -6.61 0.78 23.13
C ASN A 304 -7.71 1.86 23.06
N ARG A 305 -8.88 1.62 23.64
CA ARG A 305 -9.95 2.61 23.72
C ARG A 305 -9.52 3.87 24.47
N GLU A 306 -8.78 3.71 25.55
CA GLU A 306 -8.22 4.84 26.31
C GLU A 306 -7.20 5.61 25.49
N ILE A 307 -6.28 4.90 24.81
CA ILE A 307 -5.27 5.53 23.93
C ILE A 307 -5.94 6.28 22.79
N TYR A 308 -6.97 5.71 22.16
CA TYR A 308 -7.69 6.39 21.07
C TYR A 308 -8.40 7.66 21.56
N ARG A 309 -8.97 7.65 22.78
CA ARG A 309 -9.51 8.89 23.41
C ARG A 309 -8.45 9.95 23.63
N LEU A 310 -7.25 9.55 24.09
CA LEU A 310 -6.12 10.47 24.23
C LEU A 310 -5.69 11.03 22.86
N MET A 311 -5.65 10.21 21.82
CA MET A 311 -5.35 10.63 20.45
C MET A 311 -6.37 11.62 19.89
N GLN A 312 -7.65 11.44 20.20
CA GLN A 312 -8.74 12.32 19.76
C GLN A 312 -8.82 13.65 20.55
N ASP A 313 -8.20 13.74 21.73
CA ASP A 313 -8.15 14.97 22.51
C ASP A 313 -7.18 15.99 21.88
N LYS A 314 -7.74 16.95 21.14
CA LYS A 314 -6.98 17.98 20.43
C LYS A 314 -6.23 18.97 21.37
N ARG A 315 -6.53 18.96 22.66
CA ARG A 315 -5.83 19.82 23.66
C ARG A 315 -4.47 19.25 24.03
N LEU A 316 -4.24 17.96 23.79
CA LEU A 316 -2.98 17.30 24.11
C LEU A 316 -2.03 17.35 22.91
N SER A 317 -0.78 17.71 23.17
CA SER A 317 0.29 17.49 22.21
C SER A 317 0.52 15.99 21.99
N LEU A 318 1.17 15.62 20.89
CA LEU A 318 1.43 14.20 20.60
C LEU A 318 2.38 13.59 21.64
N ASP A 319 3.33 14.37 22.17
CA ASP A 319 4.25 13.91 23.22
C ASP A 319 3.53 13.67 24.55
N GLU A 320 2.56 14.53 24.93
CA GLU A 320 1.71 14.29 26.10
C GLU A 320 0.85 13.04 25.92
N VAL A 321 0.30 12.81 24.70
CA VAL A 321 -0.43 11.56 24.40
C VAL A 321 0.48 10.36 24.57
N LYS A 322 1.68 10.37 23.98
CA LYS A 322 2.63 9.25 24.12
C LYS A 322 3.00 8.99 25.56
N ALA A 323 3.26 10.04 26.34
CA ALA A 323 3.59 9.90 27.76
C ALA A 323 2.44 9.28 28.59
N ARG A 324 1.17 9.65 28.28
CA ARG A 324 -0.02 9.06 28.95
C ARG A 324 -0.30 7.65 28.43
N ALA A 325 -0.18 7.41 27.12
CA ALA A 325 -0.36 6.09 26.53
C ALA A 325 0.65 5.07 27.07
N ALA A 326 1.91 5.48 27.27
CA ALA A 326 2.91 4.63 27.91
C ALA A 326 2.45 4.15 29.29
N LYS A 327 1.89 5.03 30.12
CA LYS A 327 1.35 4.65 31.44
C LYS A 327 0.20 3.66 31.36
N VAL A 328 -0.62 3.72 30.29
CA VAL A 328 -1.70 2.78 30.03
C VAL A 328 -1.15 1.41 29.60
N MET A 329 -0.08 1.42 28.77
CA MET A 329 0.47 0.21 28.18
C MET A 329 1.49 -0.52 29.07
N ASP A 330 2.25 0.19 29.90
CA ASP A 330 3.32 -0.39 30.71
C ASP A 330 2.87 -1.59 31.56
N PRO A 331 1.71 -1.57 32.24
CA PRO A 331 1.21 -2.72 32.97
C PRO A 331 0.85 -3.92 32.10
N LEU A 332 0.67 -3.70 30.79
CA LEU A 332 0.22 -4.72 29.83
C LEU A 332 1.37 -5.33 29.03
N LEU A 333 2.59 -4.81 29.14
CA LEU A 333 3.75 -5.35 28.43
C LEU A 333 3.96 -6.86 28.64
N PRO A 334 3.73 -7.43 29.83
CA PRO A 334 3.80 -8.88 30.03
C PRO A 334 2.79 -9.68 29.20
N VAL A 335 1.67 -9.09 28.77
CA VAL A 335 0.69 -9.76 27.88
C VAL A 335 1.24 -9.91 26.45
N PHE A 336 2.15 -9.03 26.05
CA PHE A 336 2.81 -9.08 24.73
C PHE A 336 4.04 -9.99 24.75
N SER A 337 4.82 -9.96 25.82
CA SER A 337 5.98 -10.82 26.01
C SER A 337 6.25 -11.04 27.51
N PRO A 338 6.45 -12.29 27.96
CA PRO A 338 6.90 -12.57 29.33
C PRO A 338 8.35 -12.13 29.57
N ASP A 339 9.13 -11.95 28.51
CA ASP A 339 10.53 -11.51 28.60
C ASP A 339 10.61 -9.99 28.77
N LYS A 340 10.99 -9.57 29.99
CA LYS A 340 11.14 -8.16 30.34
C LYS A 340 12.19 -7.42 29.49
N SER A 341 13.19 -8.13 28.96
CA SER A 341 14.22 -7.51 28.10
C SER A 341 13.65 -6.95 26.80
N THR A 342 12.49 -7.43 26.34
CA THR A 342 11.80 -6.98 25.13
C THR A 342 10.82 -5.83 25.38
N HIS A 343 10.48 -5.52 26.63
CA HIS A 343 9.42 -4.57 26.97
C HIS A 343 9.70 -3.15 26.44
N GLU A 344 10.94 -2.67 26.51
CA GLU A 344 11.29 -1.34 25.99
C GLU A 344 11.12 -1.25 24.47
N VAL A 345 11.48 -2.31 23.76
CA VAL A 345 11.30 -2.38 22.29
C VAL A 345 9.82 -2.40 21.94
N ILE A 346 9.01 -3.22 22.64
CA ILE A 346 7.56 -3.30 22.44
C ILE A 346 6.92 -1.94 22.72
N ARG A 347 7.28 -1.29 23.83
CA ARG A 347 6.80 0.06 24.16
C ARG A 347 7.12 1.05 23.05
N THR A 348 8.36 1.08 22.59
CA THR A 348 8.81 1.97 21.53
C THR A 348 8.04 1.72 20.25
N GLN A 349 7.82 0.47 19.86
CA GLN A 349 7.01 0.12 18.70
C GLN A 349 5.56 0.62 18.82
N ILE A 350 4.92 0.40 19.96
CA ILE A 350 3.55 0.88 20.18
C ILE A 350 3.50 2.41 20.14
N MET A 351 4.43 3.09 20.79
CA MET A 351 4.47 4.55 20.81
C MET A 351 4.78 5.15 19.43
N SER A 352 5.54 4.45 18.58
CA SER A 352 5.82 4.89 17.22
C SER A 352 4.57 4.91 16.31
N GLN A 353 3.56 4.10 16.62
CA GLN A 353 2.28 4.11 15.90
C GLN A 353 1.40 5.31 16.24
N LEU A 354 1.67 6.02 17.35
CA LEU A 354 0.93 7.21 17.74
C LEU A 354 1.44 8.41 16.93
N THR A 355 0.96 8.53 15.71
CA THR A 355 1.39 9.51 14.70
C THR A 355 0.33 10.60 14.48
N PRO A 356 0.69 11.73 13.88
CA PRO A 356 -0.29 12.72 13.42
C PRO A 356 -1.34 12.10 12.48
N TYR A 357 -0.92 11.18 11.62
CA TYR A 357 -1.80 10.44 10.71
C TYR A 357 -2.86 9.62 11.46
N LEU A 358 -2.46 8.81 12.46
CA LEU A 358 -3.43 8.07 13.28
C LEU A 358 -4.42 9.01 13.98
N ARG A 359 -3.96 10.17 14.46
CA ARG A 359 -4.85 11.18 15.06
C ARG A 359 -5.90 11.69 14.08
N GLN A 360 -5.50 11.97 12.85
CA GLN A 360 -6.44 12.38 11.79
C GLN A 360 -7.42 11.25 11.49
N LEU A 361 -6.91 10.03 11.28
CA LEU A 361 -7.73 8.85 10.99
C LEU A 361 -8.83 8.65 12.04
N LEU A 362 -8.48 8.69 13.33
CA LEU A 362 -9.42 8.58 14.45
C LEU A 362 -10.43 9.73 14.54
N SER A 363 -10.18 10.84 13.84
CA SER A 363 -11.02 12.04 13.85
C SER A 363 -11.94 12.14 12.62
N LEU A 364 -11.92 11.14 11.72
CA LEU A 364 -12.73 11.15 10.50
C LEU A 364 -14.23 10.99 10.83
N ASP A 365 -15.05 11.84 10.22
CA ASP A 365 -16.52 11.66 10.21
C ASP A 365 -16.92 10.71 9.09
N ILE A 366 -16.77 9.41 9.33
CA ILE A 366 -17.12 8.36 8.35
C ILE A 366 -18.61 8.41 8.01
N ALA A 367 -19.47 8.46 9.04
CA ALA A 367 -20.92 8.42 8.84
C ALA A 367 -21.43 9.68 8.10
N GLY A 368 -20.96 10.87 8.45
CA GLY A 368 -21.30 12.11 7.76
C GLY A 368 -20.82 12.11 6.32
N THR A 369 -19.62 11.58 6.06
CA THR A 369 -19.05 11.45 4.71
C THR A 369 -19.93 10.56 3.84
N TRP A 370 -20.30 9.36 4.30
CA TRP A 370 -21.23 8.50 3.53
C TRP A 370 -22.59 9.15 3.30
N ARG A 371 -23.20 9.80 4.29
CA ARG A 371 -24.50 10.50 4.14
C ARG A 371 -24.42 11.65 3.14
N ALA A 372 -23.24 12.23 2.94
CA ALA A 372 -23.03 13.29 1.96
C ALA A 372 -23.01 12.80 0.51
N VAL A 373 -22.70 11.52 0.26
CA VAL A 373 -22.71 10.92 -1.09
C VAL A 373 -24.15 10.88 -1.62
N LYS A 374 -24.37 11.34 -2.86
CA LYS A 374 -25.69 11.39 -3.52
C LYS A 374 -25.78 10.55 -4.79
N CYS A 375 -24.63 10.17 -5.37
CA CYS A 375 -24.59 9.24 -6.48
C CYS A 375 -24.82 7.79 -6.00
N PRO A 376 -25.06 6.83 -6.92
CA PRO A 376 -25.13 5.42 -6.60
C PRO A 376 -23.89 4.91 -5.86
N VAL A 377 -24.09 4.02 -4.90
CA VAL A 377 -23.05 3.38 -4.10
C VAL A 377 -23.11 1.87 -4.28
N ILE A 378 -21.95 1.27 -4.52
CA ILE A 378 -21.75 -0.18 -4.59
C ILE A 378 -20.73 -0.55 -3.49
N GLY A 379 -21.05 -1.55 -2.66
CA GLY A 379 -20.19 -2.03 -1.58
C GLY A 379 -19.84 -3.51 -1.75
N LEU A 380 -18.56 -3.85 -1.71
CA LEU A 380 -18.06 -5.21 -1.71
C LEU A 380 -17.31 -5.45 -0.40
N PHE A 381 -17.56 -6.58 0.26
CA PHE A 381 -16.90 -6.96 1.51
C PHE A 381 -16.54 -8.45 1.50
N GLY A 382 -15.43 -8.81 2.11
CA GLY A 382 -15.04 -10.21 2.33
C GLY A 382 -15.60 -10.75 3.65
N GLU A 383 -16.17 -11.95 3.66
CA GLU A 383 -16.63 -12.61 4.90
C GLU A 383 -15.48 -12.85 5.87
N MET A 384 -14.31 -13.20 5.34
CA MET A 384 -13.11 -13.50 6.13
C MET A 384 -12.27 -12.26 6.45
N ASP A 385 -12.70 -11.07 6.04
CA ASP A 385 -11.96 -9.84 6.30
C ASP A 385 -11.82 -9.57 7.82
N LYS A 386 -10.57 -9.45 8.28
CA LYS A 386 -10.22 -9.16 9.68
C LYS A 386 -9.68 -7.73 9.86
N GLN A 387 -9.62 -6.94 8.78
CA GLN A 387 -9.20 -5.54 8.85
C GLN A 387 -10.42 -4.61 8.86
N VAL A 388 -11.32 -4.78 7.91
CA VAL A 388 -12.64 -4.10 7.90
C VAL A 388 -13.71 -5.19 7.93
N LEU A 389 -14.17 -5.53 9.13
CA LEU A 389 -15.07 -6.66 9.34
C LEU A 389 -16.33 -6.56 8.48
N PRO A 390 -16.91 -7.69 8.05
CA PRO A 390 -18.10 -7.73 7.17
C PRO A 390 -19.34 -7.03 7.74
N SER A 391 -19.36 -6.74 9.05
CA SER A 391 -20.39 -5.90 9.67
C SER A 391 -20.49 -4.49 9.09
N ASN A 392 -19.40 -4.00 8.45
CA ASN A 392 -19.42 -2.73 7.72
C ASN A 392 -20.37 -2.73 6.52
N ALA A 393 -20.69 -3.89 5.95
CA ALA A 393 -21.69 -4.01 4.88
C ALA A 393 -23.08 -3.56 5.33
N ALA A 394 -23.53 -4.03 6.50
CA ALA A 394 -24.81 -3.63 7.07
C ALA A 394 -24.84 -2.15 7.47
N GLU A 395 -23.73 -1.64 8.00
CA GLU A 395 -23.60 -0.21 8.34
C GLU A 395 -23.61 0.68 7.10
N LEU A 396 -22.92 0.27 6.02
CA LEU A 396 -22.96 0.99 4.75
C LEU A 396 -24.40 1.08 4.21
N LEU A 397 -25.15 -0.02 4.24
CA LEU A 397 -26.58 -0.02 3.88
C LEU A 397 -27.43 0.89 4.77
N ARG A 398 -27.13 0.96 6.08
CA ARG A 398 -27.80 1.88 7.00
C ARG A 398 -27.54 3.35 6.65
N LEU A 399 -26.30 3.68 6.21
CA LEU A 399 -25.90 5.02 5.84
C LEU A 399 -26.35 5.39 4.42
N GLN A 400 -26.40 4.41 3.52
CA GLN A 400 -26.77 4.50 2.11
C GLN A 400 -27.83 3.44 1.76
N PRO A 401 -29.11 3.66 2.08
CA PRO A 401 -30.16 2.63 1.94
C PRO A 401 -30.42 2.14 0.51
N LYS A 402 -29.94 2.88 -0.49
CA LYS A 402 -30.05 2.51 -1.91
C LYS A 402 -28.78 1.84 -2.46
N ALA A 403 -27.76 1.64 -1.64
CA ALA A 403 -26.51 1.01 -2.08
C ALA A 403 -26.75 -0.46 -2.45
N GLN A 404 -26.03 -0.91 -3.48
CA GLN A 404 -25.90 -2.33 -3.79
C GLN A 404 -24.73 -2.90 -3.00
N VAL A 405 -24.98 -3.74 -2.00
CA VAL A 405 -23.93 -4.26 -1.12
C VAL A 405 -23.92 -5.78 -1.16
N GLN A 406 -22.73 -6.36 -1.32
CA GLN A 406 -22.50 -7.80 -1.33
C GLN A 406 -21.37 -8.20 -0.39
N VAL A 407 -21.60 -9.21 0.44
CA VAL A 407 -20.55 -9.90 1.20
C VAL A 407 -20.21 -11.20 0.49
N PHE A 408 -18.92 -11.42 0.23
CA PHE A 408 -18.43 -12.59 -0.51
C PHE A 408 -17.87 -13.62 0.46
N PRO A 409 -18.34 -14.88 0.39
CA PRO A 409 -17.87 -15.93 1.27
C PRO A 409 -16.38 -16.26 1.03
N LYS A 410 -15.68 -16.61 2.11
CA LYS A 410 -14.26 -17.04 2.08
C LYS A 410 -13.26 -16.03 1.55
N LEU A 411 -13.64 -14.79 1.27
CA LEU A 411 -12.71 -13.75 0.81
C LEU A 411 -12.20 -12.91 1.98
N ASN A 412 -10.91 -12.61 1.95
CA ASN A 412 -10.23 -11.71 2.89
C ASN A 412 -10.35 -10.24 2.45
N HIS A 413 -9.58 -9.36 3.09
CA HIS A 413 -9.55 -7.92 2.80
C HIS A 413 -9.09 -7.58 1.38
N LEU A 414 -8.24 -8.42 0.77
CA LEU A 414 -7.74 -8.27 -0.61
C LEU A 414 -8.65 -8.96 -1.64
N PHE A 415 -9.81 -9.46 -1.23
CA PHE A 415 -10.73 -10.25 -2.07
C PHE A 415 -10.07 -11.52 -2.64
N LEU A 416 -9.10 -12.05 -1.92
CA LEU A 416 -8.48 -13.35 -2.20
C LEU A 416 -9.12 -14.44 -1.32
N PRO A 417 -9.26 -15.68 -1.80
CA PRO A 417 -9.64 -16.80 -0.97
C PRO A 417 -8.68 -16.99 0.21
N SER A 418 -9.21 -17.10 1.42
CA SER A 418 -8.44 -17.17 2.65
C SER A 418 -9.08 -18.14 3.63
N SER A 419 -8.26 -18.81 4.45
CA SER A 419 -8.72 -19.76 5.45
C SER A 419 -8.97 -19.11 6.83
N THR A 420 -8.21 -18.11 7.20
CA THR A 420 -8.34 -17.41 8.49
C THR A 420 -8.73 -15.95 8.35
N GLY A 421 -8.46 -15.35 7.19
CA GLY A 421 -8.61 -13.91 6.94
C GLY A 421 -7.48 -13.07 7.55
N SER A 422 -6.49 -13.72 8.16
CA SER A 422 -5.36 -13.04 8.78
C SER A 422 -4.47 -12.33 7.74
N PRO A 423 -4.06 -11.09 7.95
CA PRO A 423 -3.02 -10.47 7.14
C PRO A 423 -1.70 -11.26 7.15
N MET A 424 -1.46 -12.10 8.16
CA MET A 424 -0.29 -12.99 8.22
C MET A 424 -0.30 -14.09 7.14
N GLU A 425 -1.44 -14.35 6.50
CA GLU A 425 -1.52 -15.28 5.37
C GLU A 425 -1.04 -14.64 4.05
N TYR A 426 -1.07 -13.31 3.92
CA TYR A 426 -0.82 -12.62 2.65
C TYR A 426 0.47 -13.05 1.94
N PRO A 427 1.62 -13.25 2.63
CA PRO A 427 2.85 -13.72 1.98
C PRO A 427 2.74 -15.09 1.31
N THR A 428 1.77 -15.89 1.73
CA THR A 428 1.57 -17.27 1.23
C THR A 428 0.41 -17.39 0.24
N LEU A 429 -0.47 -16.38 0.19
CA LEU A 429 -1.59 -16.36 -0.73
C LEU A 429 -1.08 -16.17 -2.15
N LYS A 430 -1.61 -16.99 -3.04
CA LYS A 430 -1.40 -16.88 -4.48
C LYS A 430 -2.75 -16.79 -5.14
N GLY A 431 -2.86 -15.96 -6.15
CA GLY A 431 -4.10 -15.86 -6.90
C GLY A 431 -4.41 -14.43 -7.34
N HIS A 432 -5.61 -14.29 -7.83
CA HIS A 432 -6.15 -13.08 -8.39
C HIS A 432 -7.34 -12.60 -7.58
N PHE A 433 -7.70 -11.36 -7.73
CA PHE A 433 -8.94 -10.82 -7.21
C PHE A 433 -10.12 -11.72 -7.60
N SER A 434 -11.04 -12.00 -6.68
CA SER A 434 -12.13 -12.96 -6.88
C SER A 434 -12.93 -12.68 -8.15
N ALA A 435 -13.09 -13.71 -8.98
CA ALA A 435 -13.91 -13.61 -10.20
C ALA A 435 -15.37 -13.26 -9.89
N ASP A 436 -15.95 -13.83 -8.83
CA ASP A 436 -17.33 -13.54 -8.41
C ASP A 436 -17.50 -12.08 -8.00
N ALA A 437 -16.50 -11.53 -7.29
CA ALA A 437 -16.50 -10.11 -6.90
C ALA A 437 -16.33 -9.19 -8.12
N LEU A 438 -15.45 -9.54 -9.08
CA LEU A 438 -15.31 -8.83 -10.34
C LEU A 438 -16.59 -8.86 -11.17
N ASP A 439 -17.24 -10.00 -11.26
CA ASP A 439 -18.49 -10.15 -12.00
C ASP A 439 -19.64 -9.35 -11.38
N PHE A 440 -19.73 -9.32 -10.05
CA PHE A 440 -20.68 -8.46 -9.35
C PHE A 440 -20.38 -6.98 -9.65
N LEU A 441 -19.13 -6.56 -9.57
CA LEU A 441 -18.71 -5.19 -9.85
C LEU A 441 -19.07 -4.77 -11.28
N VAL A 442 -18.75 -5.60 -12.27
CA VAL A 442 -19.08 -5.35 -13.69
C VAL A 442 -20.58 -5.22 -13.90
N ARG A 443 -21.38 -6.16 -13.37
CA ARG A 443 -22.86 -6.11 -13.50
C ARG A 443 -23.42 -4.84 -12.88
N SER A 444 -22.98 -4.50 -11.67
CA SER A 444 -23.47 -3.32 -10.94
C SER A 444 -23.12 -2.01 -11.66
N LEU A 445 -21.87 -1.87 -12.14
CA LEU A 445 -21.45 -0.70 -12.91
C LEU A 445 -22.13 -0.60 -14.28
N THR A 446 -22.36 -1.74 -14.96
CA THR A 446 -23.04 -1.76 -16.26
C THR A 446 -24.49 -1.33 -16.13
N ALA A 447 -25.15 -1.66 -15.03
CA ALA A 447 -26.52 -1.20 -14.75
C ALA A 447 -26.60 0.32 -14.48
N LEU A 448 -25.47 0.99 -14.25
CA LEU A 448 -25.38 2.45 -14.10
C LEU A 448 -24.92 3.17 -15.37
N LYS A 449 -24.65 2.43 -16.45
CA LYS A 449 -24.22 2.98 -17.76
C LYS A 449 -25.27 3.85 -18.44
#